data_115187def39e7e0fe478d21aed9d9a67
#
_entry.id   115187def39e7e0fe478d21aed9d9a67
#
_cell.length_a   1.000
_cell.length_b   1.000
_cell.length_c   1.000
_cell.angle_alpha   90.00
_cell.angle_beta   90.00
_cell.angle_gamma   90.00
#
_symmetry.space_group_name_H-M   'P 1'
#
loop_
_entity.id
_entity.type
_entity.pdbx_description
1 polymer ?
#
loop_
_entity_poly.entity_id
_entity_poly.type
_entity_poly.pdbx_seq_one_letter_code
_entity_poly.pdbx_strand_id
1 'polypeptide(L)'
;MSQLCKEKITCPRCQTEGEFDFWSSINVDLDPELKKKIFNEEIFTWVCPNCGAKVFIPFGTLYHDMTHKFMIFFSHEEGESDNQYDSLEIPQALGIDERYIFRSVFGLNNLKEKILILENGLNDVAVEKLKYVIVNHMEPSLSEKGISLYFEGVTKPDDKNKYGQIVFYQLSSNEDECGHLAFKMEKYYEQCLSLKLDRRFDVGNWACIDETWIANKMKGVE
;
A
#
# COMPACT_ATOMS: atom_id res chain seq x y z
N MET A 1 -19.97 1.85 -1.59
CA MET A 1 -20.63 0.53 -1.46
C MET A 1 -19.67 -0.48 -2.03
N SER A 2 -19.43 -1.59 -1.32
CA SER A 2 -18.60 -2.66 -1.90
C SER A 2 -19.35 -3.33 -3.05
N GLN A 3 -18.63 -3.66 -4.13
CA GLN A 3 -19.23 -4.26 -5.33
C GLN A 3 -18.58 -5.61 -5.60
N LEU A 4 -19.34 -6.66 -5.33
CA LEU A 4 -18.97 -8.05 -5.62
C LEU A 4 -19.23 -8.36 -7.08
N CYS A 5 -18.26 -8.96 -7.74
CA CYS A 5 -18.32 -9.49 -9.09
C CYS A 5 -17.98 -10.99 -9.07
N LYS A 6 -18.33 -11.68 -10.14
CA LYS A 6 -18.04 -13.12 -10.31
C LYS A 6 -17.40 -13.39 -11.66
N GLU A 7 -16.41 -14.25 -11.66
CA GLU A 7 -15.73 -14.69 -12.86
C GLU A 7 -15.59 -16.22 -12.87
N LYS A 8 -15.69 -16.81 -14.06
CA LYS A 8 -15.44 -18.24 -14.24
C LYS A 8 -13.95 -18.47 -14.38
N ILE A 9 -13.43 -19.41 -13.62
CA ILE A 9 -12.03 -19.81 -13.68
C ILE A 9 -11.90 -21.32 -13.83
N THR A 10 -10.79 -21.72 -14.43
CA THR A 10 -10.44 -23.14 -14.61
C THR A 10 -9.26 -23.50 -13.72
N CYS A 11 -9.41 -24.53 -12.92
CA CYS A 11 -8.36 -25.00 -12.04
C CYS A 11 -7.13 -25.44 -12.84
N PRO A 12 -5.94 -24.87 -12.60
CA PRO A 12 -4.74 -25.27 -13.33
C PRO A 12 -4.28 -26.70 -13.01
N ARG A 13 -4.72 -27.26 -11.88
CA ARG A 13 -4.33 -28.60 -11.45
C ARG A 13 -5.23 -29.73 -12.00
N CYS A 14 -6.54 -29.53 -12.01
CA CYS A 14 -7.50 -30.60 -12.37
C CYS A 14 -8.49 -30.22 -13.46
N GLN A 15 -8.35 -29.03 -14.06
CA GLN A 15 -9.17 -28.51 -15.17
C GLN A 15 -10.67 -28.38 -14.83
N THR A 16 -11.04 -28.44 -13.56
CA THR A 16 -12.43 -28.21 -13.12
C THR A 16 -12.74 -26.72 -13.19
N GLU A 17 -13.86 -26.37 -13.81
CA GLU A 17 -14.39 -25.00 -13.80
C GLU A 17 -15.04 -24.67 -12.45
N GLY A 18 -14.92 -23.40 -12.03
CA GLY A 18 -15.57 -22.87 -10.85
C GLY A 18 -15.81 -21.37 -10.96
N GLU A 19 -16.49 -20.80 -9.99
CA GLU A 19 -16.71 -19.36 -9.87
C GLU A 19 -15.74 -18.79 -8.84
N PHE A 20 -15.19 -17.62 -9.14
CA PHE A 20 -14.38 -16.79 -8.24
C PHE A 20 -15.10 -15.50 -7.99
N ASP A 21 -15.28 -15.19 -6.70
CA ASP A 21 -15.84 -13.93 -6.23
C ASP A 21 -14.72 -12.91 -6.09
N PHE A 22 -14.82 -11.77 -6.79
CA PHE A 22 -13.87 -10.67 -6.66
C PHE A 22 -14.60 -9.34 -6.46
N TRP A 23 -13.90 -8.36 -5.92
CA TRP A 23 -14.46 -7.07 -5.53
C TRP A 23 -13.89 -5.95 -6.41
N SER A 24 -14.70 -5.40 -7.32
CA SER A 24 -14.29 -4.23 -8.11
C SER A 24 -14.15 -2.96 -7.26
N SER A 25 -14.85 -2.89 -6.13
CA SER A 25 -14.66 -1.87 -5.11
C SER A 25 -14.96 -2.42 -3.72
N ILE A 26 -14.24 -1.91 -2.71
CA ILE A 26 -14.33 -2.29 -1.30
C ILE A 26 -14.49 -1.02 -0.46
N ASN A 27 -15.57 -0.93 0.31
CA ASN A 27 -15.77 0.13 1.28
C ASN A 27 -15.70 -0.48 2.68
N VAL A 28 -14.62 -0.20 3.41
CA VAL A 28 -14.33 -0.84 4.69
C VAL A 28 -15.14 -0.30 5.86
N ASP A 29 -15.78 0.84 5.72
CA ASP A 29 -16.73 1.34 6.72
C ASP A 29 -18.05 0.56 6.67
N LEU A 30 -18.42 0.01 5.51
CA LEU A 30 -19.62 -0.79 5.31
C LEU A 30 -19.34 -2.29 5.47
N ASP A 31 -18.19 -2.75 5.01
CA ASP A 31 -17.81 -4.17 4.98
C ASP A 31 -16.41 -4.36 5.62
N PRO A 32 -16.26 -4.14 6.94
CA PRO A 32 -14.96 -4.10 7.62
C PRO A 32 -14.20 -5.44 7.62
N GLU A 33 -14.90 -6.56 7.43
CA GLU A 33 -14.28 -7.87 7.33
C GLU A 33 -13.44 -8.03 6.04
N LEU A 34 -13.74 -7.26 4.98
CA LEU A 34 -12.98 -7.32 3.73
C LEU A 34 -11.54 -6.84 3.90
N LYS A 35 -11.29 -5.89 4.81
CA LYS A 35 -9.94 -5.48 5.16
C LYS A 35 -9.11 -6.66 5.68
N LYS A 36 -9.66 -7.46 6.59
CA LYS A 36 -8.96 -8.65 7.11
C LYS A 36 -8.64 -9.63 5.99
N LYS A 37 -9.60 -9.81 5.05
CA LYS A 37 -9.43 -10.71 3.90
C LYS A 37 -8.38 -10.20 2.90
N ILE A 38 -8.14 -8.88 2.82
CA ILE A 38 -7.02 -8.32 2.06
C ILE A 38 -5.70 -8.67 2.76
N PHE A 39 -5.60 -8.43 4.08
CA PHE A 39 -4.37 -8.61 4.83
C PHE A 39 -3.93 -10.08 4.93
N ASN A 40 -4.87 -11.03 5.00
CA ASN A 40 -4.60 -12.47 5.00
C ASN A 40 -4.72 -13.11 3.61
N GLU A 41 -4.90 -12.30 2.55
CA GLU A 41 -4.95 -12.71 1.14
C GLU A 41 -6.13 -13.62 0.75
N GLU A 42 -7.09 -13.80 1.64
CA GLU A 42 -8.25 -14.65 1.38
C GLU A 42 -9.07 -14.16 0.17
N ILE A 43 -9.22 -12.84 0.02
CA ILE A 43 -9.97 -12.21 -1.08
C ILE A 43 -9.35 -12.51 -2.45
N PHE A 44 -8.04 -12.80 -2.51
CA PHE A 44 -7.30 -13.12 -3.73
C PHE A 44 -7.07 -14.63 -3.90
N THR A 45 -7.64 -15.46 -3.03
CA THR A 45 -7.40 -16.90 -3.04
C THR A 45 -8.66 -17.67 -3.39
N TRP A 46 -8.64 -18.34 -4.53
CA TRP A 46 -9.67 -19.29 -4.90
C TRP A 46 -9.28 -20.73 -4.51
N VAL A 47 -10.25 -21.45 -3.98
CA VAL A 47 -10.05 -22.86 -3.61
C VAL A 47 -10.88 -23.73 -4.58
N CYS A 48 -10.19 -24.57 -5.33
CA CYS A 48 -10.85 -25.46 -6.28
C CYS A 48 -11.83 -26.43 -5.56
N PRO A 49 -13.11 -26.45 -5.95
CA PRO A 49 -14.12 -27.29 -5.28
C PRO A 49 -13.90 -28.79 -5.48
N ASN A 50 -13.14 -29.19 -6.51
CA ASN A 50 -12.88 -30.60 -6.81
C ASN A 50 -11.61 -31.15 -6.14
N CYS A 51 -10.46 -30.42 -6.25
CA CYS A 51 -9.18 -30.95 -5.81
C CYS A 51 -8.58 -30.20 -4.62
N GLY A 52 -9.25 -29.15 -4.10
CA GLY A 52 -8.79 -28.35 -2.98
C GLY A 52 -7.54 -27.50 -3.25
N ALA A 53 -7.08 -27.40 -4.51
CA ALA A 53 -5.95 -26.54 -4.85
C ALA A 53 -6.28 -25.08 -4.56
N LYS A 54 -5.38 -24.37 -3.87
CA LYS A 54 -5.47 -22.94 -3.68
C LYS A 54 -4.78 -22.24 -4.85
N VAL A 55 -5.47 -21.32 -5.47
CA VAL A 55 -4.98 -20.53 -6.60
C VAL A 55 -5.05 -19.07 -6.21
N PHE A 56 -3.93 -18.37 -6.26
CA PHE A 56 -3.88 -16.92 -6.05
C PHE A 56 -4.29 -16.22 -7.35
N ILE A 57 -5.32 -15.40 -7.28
CA ILE A 57 -5.91 -14.68 -8.41
C ILE A 57 -5.93 -13.20 -8.07
N PRO A 58 -4.90 -12.44 -8.47
CA PRO A 58 -4.90 -11.00 -8.27
C PRO A 58 -5.92 -10.33 -9.18
N PHE A 59 -6.57 -9.28 -8.67
CA PHE A 59 -7.50 -8.44 -9.44
C PHE A 59 -7.40 -7.00 -8.98
N GLY A 60 -7.70 -6.06 -9.88
CA GLY A 60 -7.76 -4.64 -9.56
C GLY A 60 -8.99 -4.31 -8.72
N THR A 61 -8.83 -3.42 -7.73
CA THR A 61 -9.93 -2.98 -6.86
C THR A 61 -9.73 -1.56 -6.37
N LEU A 62 -10.85 -0.87 -6.13
CA LEU A 62 -10.85 0.42 -5.45
C LEU A 62 -11.12 0.23 -3.96
N TYR A 63 -10.11 0.43 -3.13
CA TYR A 63 -10.26 0.44 -1.67
C TYR A 63 -10.69 1.82 -1.19
N HIS A 64 -11.73 1.90 -0.37
CA HIS A 64 -12.29 3.13 0.15
C HIS A 64 -12.45 3.08 1.66
N ASP A 65 -11.84 4.01 2.37
CA ASP A 65 -11.99 4.27 3.80
C ASP A 65 -12.57 5.68 3.99
N MET A 66 -13.85 5.75 4.37
CA MET A 66 -14.55 7.02 4.57
C MET A 66 -14.16 7.66 5.90
N THR A 67 -13.85 6.86 6.91
CA THR A 67 -13.45 7.33 8.24
C THR A 67 -12.14 8.10 8.17
N HIS A 68 -11.14 7.54 7.48
CA HIS A 68 -9.81 8.17 7.33
C HIS A 68 -9.69 9.01 6.05
N LYS A 69 -10.75 9.07 5.21
CA LYS A 69 -10.86 9.90 4.01
C LYS A 69 -9.78 9.62 2.97
N PHE A 70 -9.68 8.38 2.55
CA PHE A 70 -8.80 8.03 1.44
C PHE A 70 -9.41 6.95 0.53
N MET A 71 -8.94 6.96 -0.71
CA MET A 71 -9.18 5.92 -1.70
C MET A 71 -7.86 5.46 -2.28
N ILE A 72 -7.71 4.13 -2.43
CA ILE A 72 -6.54 3.52 -3.05
C ILE A 72 -7.03 2.68 -4.22
N PHE A 73 -6.56 3.00 -5.41
CA PHE A 73 -6.71 2.13 -6.56
C PHE A 73 -5.56 1.12 -6.56
N PHE A 74 -5.90 -0.15 -6.44
CA PHE A 74 -4.96 -1.26 -6.50
C PHE A 74 -4.99 -1.88 -7.90
N SER A 75 -3.84 -1.96 -8.55
CA SER A 75 -3.61 -2.71 -9.77
C SER A 75 -2.69 -3.91 -9.52
N HIS A 76 -2.92 -5.00 -10.21
CA HIS A 76 -2.04 -6.17 -10.19
C HIS A 76 -1.04 -6.16 -11.35
N GLU A 77 -1.26 -5.36 -12.39
CA GLU A 77 -0.38 -5.22 -13.55
C GLU A 77 0.41 -3.90 -13.46
N GLU A 78 1.73 -3.99 -13.69
CA GLU A 78 2.62 -2.83 -13.73
C GLU A 78 2.29 -1.99 -14.97
N GLY A 79 2.08 -0.68 -14.78
CA GLY A 79 1.74 0.24 -15.89
C GLY A 79 0.25 0.52 -16.09
N GLU A 80 -0.68 -0.22 -15.47
CA GLU A 80 -2.10 0.15 -15.48
C GLU A 80 -2.39 1.40 -14.65
N SER A 81 -1.54 1.71 -13.67
CA SER A 81 -1.73 2.85 -12.76
C SER A 81 -1.34 4.20 -13.35
N ASP A 82 -0.42 4.24 -14.34
CA ASP A 82 0.23 5.50 -14.72
C ASP A 82 -0.60 6.39 -15.65
N ASN A 83 -1.64 5.89 -16.35
CA ASN A 83 -2.30 6.70 -17.38
C ASN A 83 -3.84 6.70 -17.34
N GLN A 84 -4.48 5.77 -16.65
CA GLN A 84 -5.94 5.64 -16.74
C GLN A 84 -6.69 6.46 -15.68
N TYR A 85 -6.04 6.79 -14.57
CA TYR A 85 -6.66 7.43 -13.41
C TYR A 85 -6.24 8.87 -13.16
N ASP A 86 -5.11 9.33 -13.71
CA ASP A 86 -4.71 10.75 -13.66
C ASP A 86 -5.76 11.67 -14.35
N SER A 87 -6.54 11.10 -15.28
CA SER A 87 -7.64 11.77 -15.96
C SER A 87 -9.01 11.57 -15.30
N LEU A 88 -9.12 10.76 -14.26
CA LEU A 88 -10.37 10.67 -13.49
C LEU A 88 -10.57 11.95 -12.71
N GLU A 89 -11.26 12.91 -13.34
CA GLU A 89 -11.86 14.00 -12.61
C GLU A 89 -12.75 13.39 -11.51
N ILE A 90 -12.34 13.60 -10.25
CA ILE A 90 -13.19 13.26 -9.12
C ILE A 90 -14.46 14.08 -9.30
N PRO A 91 -15.62 13.47 -9.56
CA PRO A 91 -16.81 14.25 -9.83
C PRO A 91 -17.10 15.12 -8.61
N GLN A 92 -17.07 16.43 -8.77
CA GLN A 92 -17.52 17.39 -7.74
C GLN A 92 -18.93 17.06 -7.25
N ALA A 93 -19.73 16.38 -8.08
CA ALA A 93 -21.06 15.87 -7.76
C ALA A 93 -21.08 14.80 -6.66
N LEU A 94 -19.96 14.16 -6.33
CA LEU A 94 -19.91 13.16 -5.24
C LEU A 94 -19.81 13.78 -3.85
N GLY A 95 -19.69 15.11 -3.74
CA GLY A 95 -19.54 15.78 -2.44
C GLY A 95 -18.33 15.30 -1.65
N ILE A 96 -17.29 14.82 -2.34
CA ILE A 96 -16.05 14.36 -1.72
C ILE A 96 -15.33 15.57 -1.15
N ASP A 97 -15.02 15.50 0.12
CA ASP A 97 -14.28 16.50 0.89
C ASP A 97 -12.87 16.71 0.29
N GLU A 98 -12.43 17.97 0.15
CA GLU A 98 -11.08 18.33 -0.32
C GLU A 98 -9.93 17.68 0.49
N ARG A 99 -10.25 17.14 1.66
CA ARG A 99 -9.30 16.41 2.52
C ARG A 99 -9.09 14.93 2.14
N TYR A 100 -9.78 14.44 1.11
CA TYR A 100 -9.57 13.07 0.65
C TYR A 100 -8.20 12.90 -0.01
N ILE A 101 -7.56 11.79 0.32
CA ILE A 101 -6.30 11.37 -0.30
C ILE A 101 -6.62 10.29 -1.33
N PHE A 102 -6.11 10.46 -2.55
CA PHE A 102 -6.25 9.49 -3.62
C PHE A 102 -4.88 8.96 -4.00
N ARG A 103 -4.73 7.63 -4.04
CA ARG A 103 -3.48 6.96 -4.38
C ARG A 103 -3.71 5.80 -5.32
N SER A 104 -2.74 5.54 -6.19
CA SER A 104 -2.61 4.29 -6.92
C SER A 104 -1.50 3.47 -6.32
N VAL A 105 -1.64 2.16 -6.30
CA VAL A 105 -0.60 1.23 -5.84
C VAL A 105 -0.54 0.01 -6.73
N PHE A 106 0.68 -0.47 -6.94
CA PHE A 106 0.96 -1.74 -7.59
C PHE A 106 1.53 -2.73 -6.57
N GLY A 107 1.06 -3.98 -6.64
CA GLY A 107 1.50 -5.02 -5.73
C GLY A 107 0.80 -5.03 -4.35
N LEU A 108 0.54 -6.23 -3.86
CA LEU A 108 -0.28 -6.44 -2.66
C LEU A 108 0.38 -5.92 -1.38
N ASN A 109 1.71 -6.02 -1.26
CA ASN A 109 2.42 -5.49 -0.10
C ASN A 109 2.34 -3.96 -0.05
N ASN A 110 2.43 -3.29 -1.19
CA ASN A 110 2.25 -1.84 -1.30
C ASN A 110 0.82 -1.41 -0.95
N LEU A 111 -0.20 -2.20 -1.34
CA LEU A 111 -1.58 -1.96 -0.92
C LEU A 111 -1.73 -2.04 0.60
N LYS A 112 -1.25 -3.13 1.21
CA LYS A 112 -1.31 -3.33 2.66
C LYS A 112 -0.58 -2.21 3.41
N GLU A 113 0.62 -1.86 2.96
CA GLU A 113 1.41 -0.77 3.52
C GLU A 113 0.70 0.58 3.41
N LYS A 114 0.17 0.92 2.23
CA LYS A 114 -0.51 2.20 2.00
C LYS A 114 -1.74 2.36 2.87
N ILE A 115 -2.53 1.29 3.05
CA ILE A 115 -3.67 1.28 3.98
C ILE A 115 -3.18 1.62 5.40
N LEU A 116 -2.14 0.94 5.90
CA LEU A 116 -1.62 1.16 7.25
C LEU A 116 -1.09 2.59 7.44
N ILE A 117 -0.36 3.13 6.47
CA ILE A 117 0.17 4.49 6.53
C ILE A 117 -0.96 5.51 6.67
N LEU A 118 -1.97 5.43 5.79
CA LEU A 118 -3.06 6.41 5.74
C LEU A 118 -4.01 6.29 6.93
N GLU A 119 -4.28 5.09 7.43
CA GLU A 119 -5.06 4.87 8.65
C GLU A 119 -4.38 5.40 9.92
N ASN A 120 -3.05 5.40 9.95
CA ASN A 120 -2.29 6.03 11.04
C ASN A 120 -2.19 7.55 10.88
N GLY A 121 -2.83 8.15 9.88
CA GLY A 121 -2.79 9.58 9.60
C GLY A 121 -1.41 10.10 9.21
N LEU A 122 -0.54 9.23 8.69
CA LEU A 122 0.80 9.59 8.26
C LEU A 122 0.81 10.07 6.81
N ASN A 123 1.77 10.97 6.52
CA ASN A 123 2.07 11.39 5.16
C ASN A 123 2.90 10.30 4.47
N ASP A 124 2.34 9.68 3.43
CA ASP A 124 2.96 8.58 2.72
C ASP A 124 4.25 8.97 1.98
N VAL A 125 4.34 10.20 1.46
CA VAL A 125 5.59 10.73 0.87
C VAL A 125 6.70 10.80 1.92
N ALA A 126 6.37 11.23 3.15
CA ALA A 126 7.34 11.32 4.24
C ALA A 126 7.80 9.92 4.70
N VAL A 127 6.90 8.94 4.70
CA VAL A 127 7.24 7.54 5.02
C VAL A 127 8.17 6.96 3.95
N GLU A 128 7.84 7.11 2.66
CA GLU A 128 8.70 6.63 1.56
C GLU A 128 10.08 7.32 1.59
N LYS A 129 10.11 8.63 1.85
CA LYS A 129 11.38 9.36 1.99
C LYS A 129 12.19 8.86 3.18
N LEU A 130 11.56 8.54 4.30
CA LEU A 130 12.25 7.95 5.45
C LEU A 130 12.81 6.56 5.09
N LYS A 131 12.05 5.69 4.43
CA LYS A 131 12.53 4.40 3.94
C LYS A 131 13.76 4.57 3.05
N TYR A 132 13.71 5.50 2.09
CA TYR A 132 14.86 5.83 1.24
C TYR A 132 16.09 6.24 2.05
N VAL A 133 15.92 7.13 3.05
CA VAL A 133 17.02 7.59 3.92
C VAL A 133 17.58 6.43 4.76
N ILE A 134 16.72 5.56 5.28
CA ILE A 134 17.15 4.39 6.05
C ILE A 134 18.02 3.49 5.15
N VAL A 135 17.50 3.07 4.01
CA VAL A 135 18.16 2.09 3.13
C VAL A 135 19.45 2.62 2.51
N ASN A 136 19.50 3.93 2.19
CA ASN A 136 20.67 4.48 1.47
C ASN A 136 21.69 5.16 2.38
N HIS A 137 21.32 5.58 3.59
CA HIS A 137 22.18 6.39 4.43
C HIS A 137 22.34 5.91 5.89
N MET A 138 21.33 5.28 6.47
CA MET A 138 21.38 4.81 7.86
C MET A 138 21.80 3.35 7.96
N GLU A 139 21.25 2.49 7.11
CA GLU A 139 21.47 1.04 7.09
C GLU A 139 21.75 0.54 5.66
N PRO A 140 22.88 0.96 5.02
CA PRO A 140 23.17 0.63 3.61
C PRO A 140 23.23 -0.87 3.33
N SER A 141 23.52 -1.69 4.35
CA SER A 141 23.52 -3.15 4.25
C SER A 141 22.18 -3.73 3.79
N LEU A 142 21.06 -3.03 4.03
CA LEU A 142 19.75 -3.43 3.55
C LEU A 142 19.67 -3.42 2.03
N SER A 143 20.18 -2.34 1.42
CA SER A 143 20.25 -2.22 -0.05
C SER A 143 21.17 -3.26 -0.67
N GLU A 144 22.33 -3.51 -0.07
CA GLU A 144 23.29 -4.52 -0.53
C GLU A 144 22.70 -5.94 -0.52
N LYS A 145 21.79 -6.21 0.41
CA LYS A 145 21.08 -7.49 0.56
C LYS A 145 19.79 -7.59 -0.23
N GLY A 146 19.35 -6.51 -0.91
CA GLY A 146 18.08 -6.46 -1.62
C GLY A 146 16.87 -6.54 -0.68
N ILE A 147 16.99 -5.96 0.52
CA ILE A 147 15.90 -5.93 1.51
C ILE A 147 15.03 -4.70 1.29
N SER A 148 13.74 -4.91 1.08
CA SER A 148 12.72 -3.86 1.03
C SER A 148 12.09 -3.65 2.41
N LEU A 149 11.75 -2.39 2.72
CA LEU A 149 11.08 -2.01 3.95
C LEU A 149 9.61 -1.72 3.68
N TYR A 150 8.74 -2.25 4.54
CA TYR A 150 7.30 -1.97 4.53
C TYR A 150 6.88 -1.43 5.89
N PHE A 151 6.15 -0.32 5.90
CA PHE A 151 5.60 0.24 7.12
C PHE A 151 4.64 -0.75 7.78
N GLU A 152 4.82 -0.99 9.06
CA GLU A 152 4.00 -1.91 9.84
C GLU A 152 3.12 -1.18 10.86
N GLY A 153 3.61 -0.09 11.43
CA GLY A 153 2.85 0.66 12.42
C GLY A 153 3.68 1.65 13.21
N VAL A 154 3.04 2.20 14.24
CA VAL A 154 3.66 3.09 15.22
C VAL A 154 3.46 2.55 16.63
N THR A 155 4.46 2.72 17.49
CA THR A 155 4.33 2.41 18.91
C THR A 155 3.80 3.60 19.70
N LYS A 156 3.22 3.33 20.85
CA LYS A 156 2.87 4.39 21.80
C LYS A 156 4.12 5.03 22.38
N PRO A 157 4.06 6.34 22.78
CA PRO A 157 5.12 6.99 23.53
C PRO A 157 5.45 6.22 24.82
N ASP A 158 6.73 6.22 25.18
CA ASP A 158 7.27 5.68 26.43
C ASP A 158 8.35 6.58 27.02
N ASP A 159 8.93 6.19 28.16
CA ASP A 159 9.96 6.99 28.86
C ASP A 159 11.23 7.25 28.02
N LYS A 160 11.51 6.39 27.04
CA LYS A 160 12.69 6.50 26.15
C LYS A 160 12.36 7.16 24.83
N ASN A 161 11.11 7.03 24.36
CA ASN A 161 10.64 7.50 23.06
C ASN A 161 9.41 8.39 23.25
N LYS A 162 9.65 9.67 23.51
CA LYS A 162 8.62 10.68 23.80
C LYS A 162 7.46 10.73 22.78
N TYR A 163 7.73 10.42 21.51
CA TYR A 163 6.75 10.46 20.44
C TYR A 163 6.42 9.04 19.89
N GLY A 164 6.95 7.98 20.55
CA GLY A 164 6.87 6.61 20.07
C GLY A 164 7.90 6.30 18.98
N GLN A 165 7.70 5.19 18.31
CA GLN A 165 8.56 4.71 17.22
C GLN A 165 7.73 4.40 15.99
N ILE A 166 8.33 4.59 14.82
CA ILE A 166 7.84 4.09 13.55
C ILE A 166 8.51 2.74 13.27
N VAL A 167 7.70 1.74 12.93
CA VAL A 167 8.14 0.34 12.76
C VAL A 167 7.99 -0.07 11.30
N PHE A 168 9.02 -0.73 10.79
CA PHE A 168 9.05 -1.30 9.45
C PHE A 168 9.34 -2.80 9.52
N TYR A 169 8.64 -3.55 8.67
CA TYR A 169 8.95 -4.94 8.38
C TYR A 169 9.98 -5.01 7.25
N GLN A 170 11.00 -5.85 7.42
CA GLN A 170 12.01 -6.16 6.43
C GLN A 170 11.56 -7.36 5.61
N LEU A 171 11.45 -7.21 4.30
CA LEU A 171 11.16 -8.30 3.38
C LEU A 171 12.37 -8.56 2.50
N SER A 172 12.88 -9.79 2.56
CA SER A 172 13.97 -10.29 1.73
C SER A 172 13.52 -11.54 0.98
N SER A 173 14.21 -11.85 -0.12
CA SER A 173 14.09 -13.15 -0.77
C SER A 173 14.66 -14.30 0.06
N ASN A 174 15.47 -13.99 1.07
CA ASN A 174 16.01 -14.93 2.05
C ASN A 174 15.22 -14.80 3.37
N GLU A 175 14.44 -15.81 3.74
CA GLU A 175 13.59 -15.82 4.93
C GLU A 175 14.36 -15.56 6.24
N ASP A 176 15.64 -15.96 6.32
CA ASP A 176 16.50 -15.74 7.49
C ASP A 176 16.83 -14.24 7.72
N GLU A 177 16.61 -13.39 6.73
CA GLU A 177 16.87 -11.95 6.78
C GLU A 177 15.59 -11.11 6.97
N CYS A 178 14.44 -11.74 7.18
CA CYS A 178 13.20 -11.05 7.51
C CYS A 178 13.20 -10.63 8.99
N GLY A 179 12.62 -9.47 9.28
CA GLY A 179 12.58 -8.95 10.66
C GLY A 179 11.88 -7.59 10.78
N HIS A 180 12.06 -6.96 11.92
CA HIS A 180 11.47 -5.66 12.20
C HIS A 180 12.56 -4.65 12.54
N LEU A 181 12.40 -3.43 12.02
CA LEU A 181 13.22 -2.26 12.36
C LEU A 181 12.34 -1.18 12.96
N ALA A 182 12.79 -0.59 14.05
CA ALA A 182 12.10 0.49 14.71
C ALA A 182 13.00 1.74 14.82
N PHE A 183 12.46 2.88 14.41
CA PHE A 183 13.14 4.17 14.49
C PHE A 183 12.31 5.14 15.32
N LYS A 184 12.98 6.10 15.98
CA LYS A 184 12.28 7.15 16.72
C LYS A 184 11.38 7.95 15.76
N MET A 185 10.19 8.28 16.21
CA MET A 185 9.19 9.01 15.41
C MET A 185 9.68 10.39 14.96
N GLU A 186 10.69 10.98 15.66
CA GLU A 186 11.34 12.22 15.24
C GLU A 186 11.94 12.13 13.84
N LYS A 187 12.43 10.94 13.42
CA LYS A 187 12.97 10.74 12.07
C LYS A 187 11.91 10.93 10.99
N TYR A 188 10.69 10.49 11.23
CA TYR A 188 9.55 10.76 10.35
C TYR A 188 9.20 12.25 10.31
N TYR A 189 9.16 12.93 11.46
CA TYR A 189 8.89 14.37 11.51
C TYR A 189 9.95 15.21 10.80
N GLU A 190 11.22 14.80 10.85
CA GLU A 190 12.30 15.42 10.05
C GLU A 190 11.97 15.37 8.56
N GLN A 191 11.43 14.24 8.05
CA GLN A 191 11.03 14.14 6.66
C GLN A 191 9.82 15.04 6.36
N CYS A 192 8.79 15.05 7.19
CA CYS A 192 7.64 15.94 7.02
C CYS A 192 8.07 17.43 6.92
N LEU A 193 9.02 17.86 7.75
CA LEU A 193 9.53 19.22 7.68
C LEU A 193 10.30 19.51 6.39
N SER A 194 11.10 18.54 5.94
CA SER A 194 11.88 18.69 4.70
C SER A 194 10.98 18.78 3.45
N LEU A 195 9.85 18.06 3.42
CA LEU A 195 8.92 18.10 2.31
C LEU A 195 8.27 19.47 2.13
N LYS A 196 8.00 20.21 3.21
CA LYS A 196 7.40 21.55 3.15
C LYS A 196 8.26 22.58 2.40
N LEU A 197 9.53 22.30 2.25
CA LEU A 197 10.51 23.20 1.64
C LEU A 197 10.89 22.77 0.21
N ASP A 198 10.37 21.64 -0.28
CA ASP A 198 10.82 21.04 -1.52
C ASP A 198 9.63 20.59 -2.39
N ARG A 199 9.30 21.43 -3.37
CA ARG A 199 8.17 21.19 -4.29
C ARG A 199 8.33 19.99 -5.21
N ARG A 200 9.50 19.39 -5.31
CA ARG A 200 9.70 18.15 -6.08
C ARG A 200 8.84 17.00 -5.56
N PHE A 201 8.40 17.10 -4.32
CA PHE A 201 7.56 16.11 -3.64
C PHE A 201 6.09 16.50 -3.59
N ASP A 202 5.68 17.56 -4.27
CA ASP A 202 4.25 17.87 -4.45
C ASP A 202 3.63 16.76 -5.33
N VAL A 203 2.51 16.23 -4.87
CA VAL A 203 1.83 15.09 -5.52
C VAL A 203 0.38 15.43 -5.84
N GLY A 204 -0.06 14.99 -7.00
CA GLY A 204 -1.46 15.06 -7.41
C GLY A 204 -2.30 13.91 -6.83
N ASN A 205 -3.56 13.89 -7.23
CA ASN A 205 -4.45 12.77 -6.97
C ASN A 205 -4.00 11.54 -7.79
N TRP A 206 -4.28 10.35 -7.25
CA TRP A 206 -3.96 9.05 -7.85
C TRP A 206 -2.46 8.77 -8.08
N ALA A 207 -1.58 9.58 -7.49
CA ALA A 207 -0.15 9.34 -7.60
C ALA A 207 0.23 7.97 -7.01
N CYS A 208 1.11 7.25 -7.71
CA CYS A 208 1.75 6.04 -7.20
C CYS A 208 3.01 6.46 -6.46
N ILE A 209 2.97 6.42 -5.13
CA ILE A 209 4.07 6.82 -4.25
C ILE A 209 4.64 5.56 -3.62
N ASP A 210 5.79 5.14 -4.11
CA ASP A 210 6.51 3.92 -3.73
C ASP A 210 8.03 4.15 -3.70
N GLU A 211 8.77 3.07 -3.51
CA GLU A 211 10.24 3.06 -3.47
C GLU A 211 10.85 3.60 -4.78
N THR A 212 10.28 3.26 -5.93
CA THR A 212 10.76 3.72 -7.23
C THR A 212 10.51 5.21 -7.43
N TRP A 213 9.30 5.66 -7.10
CA TRP A 213 8.92 7.07 -7.20
C TRP A 213 9.84 7.95 -6.35
N ILE A 214 10.05 7.58 -5.08
CA ILE A 214 10.88 8.37 -4.17
C ILE A 214 12.35 8.38 -4.62
N ALA A 215 12.88 7.25 -5.11
CA ALA A 215 14.24 7.16 -5.60
C ALA A 215 14.47 8.09 -6.80
N ASN A 216 13.52 8.17 -7.75
CA ASN A 216 13.57 9.09 -8.88
C ASN A 216 13.57 10.55 -8.42
N LYS A 217 12.65 10.92 -7.52
CA LYS A 217 12.59 12.28 -6.96
C LYS A 217 13.85 12.67 -6.20
N MET A 218 14.45 11.75 -5.46
CA MET A 218 15.71 11.99 -4.73
C MET A 218 16.90 12.16 -5.66
N LYS A 219 16.92 11.46 -6.80
CA LYS A 219 17.97 11.59 -7.84
C LYS A 219 17.76 12.79 -8.78
N GLY A 220 16.62 13.48 -8.69
CA GLY A 220 16.27 14.59 -9.57
C GLY A 220 15.88 14.14 -10.99
N VAL A 221 15.39 12.91 -11.13
CA VAL A 221 14.81 12.38 -12.36
C VAL A 221 13.31 12.70 -12.33
N GLU A 222 12.81 13.37 -13.38
CA GLU A 222 11.37 13.69 -13.56
C GLU A 222 10.60 12.46 -14.04
#